data_048232c22afcdd972090d7dae27c4008
#
_entry.id   048232c22afcdd972090d7dae27c4008
#
_cell.length_a   1.000
_cell.length_b   1.000
_cell.length_c   1.000
_cell.angle_alpha   90.00
_cell.angle_beta   90.00
_cell.angle_gamma   90.00
#
_symmetry.space_group_name_H-M   'P 1'
#
loop_
_entity.id
_entity.type
_entity.pdbx_description
1 polymer ?
#
loop_
_entity_poly.entity_id
_entity_poly.type
_entity_poly.pdbx_seq_one_letter_code
_entity_poly.pdbx_strand_id
1 'polypeptide(L)' 'MGEFRFEPIKIDASAPGGERVVRTFDDITAFADALDTPRRQSTRWQAVSANVPQARFGVRRAEVHQAMRDALAAEGWLAD' A
#
# COMPACT_ATOMS: atom_id res chain seq x y z
N MET A 1 -18.20 3.79 -14.40
CA MET A 1 -17.88 3.78 -12.99
C MET A 1 -16.40 3.85 -12.79
N GLY A 2 -15.96 4.73 -11.93
CA GLY A 2 -14.56 4.87 -11.65
C GLY A 2 -14.06 3.83 -10.67
N GLU A 3 -12.76 3.66 -10.63
CA GLU A 3 -12.10 2.88 -9.62
C GLU A 3 -12.25 3.57 -8.26
N PHE A 4 -12.38 2.78 -7.19
CA PHE A 4 -12.40 3.34 -5.85
C PHE A 4 -11.05 3.98 -5.54
N ARG A 5 -11.12 5.21 -5.02
CA ARG A 5 -9.93 5.94 -4.60
C ARG A 5 -10.07 6.32 -3.13
N PHE A 6 -9.04 6.00 -2.37
CA PHE A 6 -8.96 6.42 -0.98
C PHE A 6 -8.13 7.71 -0.86
N GLU A 7 -8.05 8.25 0.35
CA GLU A 7 -7.23 9.43 0.60
C GLU A 7 -5.78 9.13 0.20
N PRO A 8 -5.15 10.01 -0.61
CA PRO A 8 -3.80 9.74 -1.11
C PRO A 8 -2.80 9.58 0.01
N ILE A 9 -1.92 8.59 -0.14
CA ILE A 9 -0.81 8.35 0.77
C ILE A 9 0.46 8.81 0.07
N LYS A 10 1.14 9.78 0.64
CA LYS A 10 2.38 10.30 0.07
C LYS A 10 3.56 9.42 0.47
N ILE A 11 4.41 9.12 -0.48
CA ILE A 11 5.55 8.22 -0.30
C ILE A 11 6.84 9.00 -0.41
N ASP A 12 7.75 8.77 0.53
CA ASP A 12 9.06 9.41 0.51
C ASP A 12 9.90 8.93 -0.68
N ALA A 13 10.76 9.80 -1.14
CA ALA A 13 11.61 9.52 -2.31
C ALA A 13 12.58 8.35 -2.09
N SER A 14 12.85 7.99 -0.84
CA SER A 14 13.73 6.88 -0.52
C SER A 14 13.09 5.51 -0.75
N ALA A 15 11.76 5.47 -0.93
CA ALA A 15 11.06 4.20 -1.16
C ALA A 15 11.37 3.64 -2.55
N PRO A 16 11.33 2.31 -2.70
CA PRO A 16 11.55 1.69 -4.01
C PRO A 16 10.39 1.93 -4.96
N GLY A 17 10.62 1.63 -6.24
CA GLY A 17 9.55 1.61 -7.25
C GLY A 17 9.21 2.93 -7.91
N GLY A 18 9.72 4.04 -7.43
CA GLY A 18 9.49 5.35 -8.06
C GLY A 18 8.11 5.96 -7.84
N GLU A 19 7.20 5.26 -7.18
CA GLU A 19 5.89 5.81 -6.86
C GLU A 19 6.03 6.89 -5.80
N ARG A 20 5.28 7.98 -5.96
CA ARG A 20 5.29 9.09 -5.01
C ARG A 20 3.99 9.23 -4.25
N VAL A 21 2.89 8.74 -4.81
CA VAL A 21 1.56 8.85 -4.21
C VAL A 21 0.79 7.58 -4.53
N VAL A 22 0.11 7.03 -3.53
CA VAL A 22 -0.76 5.87 -3.67
C VAL A 22 -2.20 6.34 -3.48
N ARG A 23 -3.05 6.13 -4.48
CA ARG A 23 -4.45 6.57 -4.46
C ARG A 23 -5.45 5.44 -4.64
N THR A 24 -5.01 4.30 -5.18
CA THR A 24 -5.90 3.20 -5.51
C THR A 24 -5.31 1.90 -5.03
N PHE A 25 -6.13 0.84 -5.04
CA PHE A 25 -5.64 -0.49 -4.68
C PHE A 25 -4.66 -1.03 -5.71
N ASP A 26 -4.79 -0.62 -6.99
CA ASP A 26 -3.80 -0.98 -7.99
C ASP A 26 -2.44 -0.36 -7.69
N ASP A 27 -2.43 0.86 -7.18
CA ASP A 27 -1.19 1.52 -6.76
C ASP A 27 -0.54 0.77 -5.59
N ILE A 28 -1.35 0.29 -4.63
CA ILE A 28 -0.83 -0.53 -3.52
C ILE A 28 -0.20 -1.81 -4.06
N THR A 29 -0.88 -2.49 -4.97
CA THR A 29 -0.37 -3.73 -5.55
C THR A 29 0.93 -3.50 -6.30
N ALA A 30 0.97 -2.44 -7.11
CA ALA A 30 2.19 -2.10 -7.86
C ALA A 30 3.35 -1.79 -6.94
N PHE A 31 3.08 -1.07 -5.85
CA PHE A 31 4.12 -0.76 -4.88
C PHE A 31 4.64 -2.03 -4.20
N ALA A 32 3.74 -2.90 -3.76
CA ALA A 32 4.11 -4.14 -3.11
C ALA A 32 4.93 -5.05 -4.04
N ASP A 33 4.58 -5.09 -5.32
CA ASP A 33 5.31 -5.90 -6.31
C ASP A 33 6.72 -5.36 -6.56
N ALA A 34 6.96 -4.08 -6.30
CA ALA A 34 8.28 -3.49 -6.45
C ALA A 34 9.20 -3.78 -5.26
N LEU A 35 8.68 -4.35 -4.18
CA LEU A 35 9.47 -4.67 -3.00
C LEU A 35 10.36 -5.88 -3.25
N ASP A 36 11.49 -5.93 -2.56
CA ASP A 36 12.34 -7.12 -2.56
C ASP A 36 11.63 -8.27 -1.84
N THR A 37 12.06 -9.50 -2.16
CA THR A 37 11.40 -10.70 -1.66
C THR A 37 11.28 -10.76 -0.14
N PRO A 38 12.33 -10.46 0.66
CA PRO A 38 12.19 -10.50 2.11
C PRO A 38 11.10 -9.56 2.65
N ARG A 39 10.98 -8.36 2.07
CA ARG A 39 9.94 -7.42 2.49
C ARG A 39 8.55 -7.89 2.10
N ARG A 40 8.39 -8.37 0.86
CA ARG A 40 7.09 -8.88 0.41
C ARG A 40 6.58 -10.02 1.27
N GLN A 41 7.49 -10.83 1.81
CA GLN A 41 7.14 -11.98 2.65
C GLN A 41 6.99 -11.62 4.12
N SER A 42 7.29 -10.39 4.52
CA SER A 42 7.14 -9.98 5.91
C SER A 42 5.65 -9.92 6.28
N THR A 43 5.37 -10.14 7.56
CA THR A 43 3.99 -10.09 8.07
C THR A 43 3.34 -8.75 7.77
N ARG A 44 4.10 -7.67 7.90
CA ARG A 44 3.62 -6.31 7.66
C ARG A 44 3.09 -6.13 6.23
N TRP A 45 3.88 -6.51 5.24
CA TRP A 45 3.49 -6.33 3.85
C TRP A 45 2.48 -7.37 3.39
N GLN A 46 2.50 -8.56 3.98
CA GLN A 46 1.48 -9.55 3.72
C GLN A 46 0.11 -9.11 4.24
N ALA A 47 0.07 -8.44 5.37
CA ALA A 47 -1.18 -7.88 5.89
C ALA A 47 -1.78 -6.85 4.92
N VAL A 48 -0.94 -6.08 4.23
CA VAL A 48 -1.41 -5.15 3.21
C VAL A 48 -1.94 -5.92 2.00
N SER A 49 -1.10 -6.78 1.42
CA SER A 49 -1.40 -7.43 0.14
C SER A 49 -2.55 -8.44 0.23
N ALA A 50 -2.65 -9.17 1.34
CA ALA A 50 -3.66 -10.23 1.48
C ALA A 50 -5.08 -9.67 1.52
N ASN A 51 -5.25 -8.43 1.95
CA ASN A 51 -6.58 -7.84 2.09
C ASN A 51 -7.00 -6.99 0.89
N VAL A 52 -6.11 -6.74 -0.06
CA VAL A 52 -6.44 -5.92 -1.23
C VAL A 52 -7.58 -6.50 -2.06
N PRO A 53 -7.62 -7.80 -2.38
CA PRO A 53 -8.74 -8.35 -3.16
C PRO A 53 -10.10 -8.13 -2.50
N GLN A 54 -10.17 -8.27 -1.16
CA GLN A 54 -11.41 -8.03 -0.43
C GLN A 54 -11.78 -6.55 -0.43
N ALA A 55 -10.79 -5.68 -0.30
CA ALA A 55 -11.01 -4.25 -0.28
C ALA A 55 -11.58 -3.74 -1.61
N ARG A 56 -11.23 -4.36 -2.72
CA ARG A 56 -11.79 -4.01 -4.03
C ARG A 56 -13.30 -4.21 -4.08
N PHE A 57 -13.83 -5.11 -3.24
CA PHE A 57 -15.27 -5.35 -3.12
C PHE A 57 -15.90 -4.59 -1.95
N GLY A 58 -15.17 -3.65 -1.36
CA GLY A 58 -15.68 -2.82 -0.28
C GLY A 58 -15.43 -3.34 1.12
N VAL A 59 -14.79 -4.50 1.25
CA VAL A 59 -14.52 -5.11 2.56
C VAL A 59 -13.16 -4.62 3.05
N ARG A 60 -13.13 -4.09 4.28
CA ARG A 60 -11.89 -3.70 4.95
C ARG A 60 -11.05 -2.65 4.22
N ARG A 61 -11.71 -1.75 3.49
CA ARG A 61 -10.99 -0.69 2.77
C ARG A 61 -10.18 0.18 3.71
N ALA A 62 -10.80 0.59 4.83
CA ALA A 62 -10.11 1.42 5.82
C ALA A 62 -8.93 0.69 6.45
N GLU A 63 -9.09 -0.62 6.69
CA GLU A 63 -8.02 -1.43 7.27
C GLU A 63 -6.83 -1.55 6.33
N VAL A 64 -7.08 -1.75 5.04
CA VAL A 64 -6.02 -1.81 4.04
C VAL A 64 -5.30 -0.47 3.94
N HIS A 65 -6.05 0.62 3.91
CA HIS A 65 -5.48 1.96 3.87
C HIS A 65 -4.57 2.20 5.09
N GLN A 66 -5.05 1.86 6.28
CA GLN A 66 -4.28 2.04 7.51
C GLN A 66 -3.06 1.13 7.53
N ALA A 67 -3.22 -0.15 7.11
CA ALA A 67 -2.10 -1.08 7.05
C ALA A 67 -1.00 -0.58 6.11
N MET A 68 -1.38 0.00 4.97
CA MET A 68 -0.43 0.57 4.03
C MET A 68 0.33 1.74 4.66
N ARG A 69 -0.37 2.65 5.34
CA ARG A 69 0.28 3.76 6.02
C ARG A 69 1.23 3.27 7.11
N ASP A 70 0.79 2.30 7.91
CA ASP A 70 1.61 1.75 8.98
C ASP A 70 2.87 1.08 8.43
N ALA A 71 2.73 0.34 7.33
CA ALA A 71 3.87 -0.33 6.70
C ALA A 71 4.88 0.70 6.17
N LEU A 72 4.41 1.75 5.51
CA LEU A 72 5.28 2.80 5.01
C LEU A 72 5.98 3.54 6.15
N ALA A 73 5.25 3.84 7.22
CA ALA A 73 5.82 4.53 8.37
C ALA A 73 6.92 3.69 9.03
N ALA A 74 6.68 2.38 9.15
CA ALA A 74 7.65 1.48 9.76
C ALA A 74 8.92 1.33 8.93
N GLU A 75 8.81 1.47 7.59
CA GLU A 75 9.96 1.43 6.71
C GLU A 75 10.66 2.79 6.59
N GLY A 76 10.05 3.85 7.12
CA GLY A 76 10.58 5.19 6.97
C GLY A 76 10.26 5.82 5.62
N TRP A 77 9.25 5.30 4.92
CA TRP A 77 8.88 5.74 3.57
C TRP A 77 7.62 6.59 3.51
N LEU A 78 6.99 6.84 4.64
CA LEU A 78 5.80 7.69 4.68
C LEU A 78 6.22 9.15 4.70
N ALA A 79 5.83 9.89 3.68
CA ALA A 79 6.22 11.29 3.52
C ALA A 79 5.25 12.27 4.20
N ASP A 80 4.16 11.77 4.66
CA ASP A 80 3.04 12.55 5.19
C ASP A 80 3.20 12.83 6.67
#